data_7d34c0981898b7a9d4b6599a01ce5803
#
_entry.id   7d34c0981898b7a9d4b6599a01ce5803
#
_cell.length_a   1.000
_cell.length_b   1.000
_cell.length_c   1.000
_cell.angle_alpha   90.00
_cell.angle_beta   90.00
_cell.angle_gamma   90.00
#
_symmetry.space_group_name_H-M   'P 1'
#
loop_
_entity.id
_entity.type
_entity.pdbx_description
1 polymer ?
#
loop_
_entity_poly.entity_id
_entity_poly.type
_entity_poly.pdbx_seq_one_letter_code
_entity_poly.pdbx_strand_id
1 'polypeptide(L)'
;VVLHYLEDLDGVCQRIYRTLKPGGLFLFNIEHPTFTAGVNQQFAADGTWPVTDYYYPGERTTDFLGYEVKKYHHTLTQILNGLLKIGFVIEAVEEAMPPAQWRDQMPEEMKRPMMLLVRARKG
;
A
#
# COMPACT_ATOMS: atom_id res chain seq x y z
N VAL A 1 5.55 -5.83 6.79
CA VAL A 1 5.90 -4.42 6.58
C VAL A 1 4.78 -3.53 7.12
N VAL A 2 5.16 -2.45 7.75
CA VAL A 2 4.26 -1.58 8.50
C VAL A 2 4.19 -0.16 7.93
N LEU A 3 4.53 0.03 6.65
CA LEU A 3 4.61 1.37 6.05
C LEU A 3 3.26 2.09 6.04
N HIS A 4 2.16 1.35 5.94
CA HIS A 4 0.82 1.94 5.99
C HIS A 4 0.40 2.40 7.40
N TYR A 5 1.21 2.13 8.43
CA TYR A 5 1.01 2.67 9.77
C TYR A 5 1.80 3.96 10.01
N LEU A 6 2.58 4.40 9.02
CA LEU A 6 3.44 5.57 9.15
C LEU A 6 2.81 6.78 8.49
N GLU A 7 2.73 7.90 9.21
CA GLU A 7 2.20 9.15 8.68
C GLU A 7 3.16 9.76 7.66
N ASP A 8 4.44 9.82 7.99
CA ASP A 8 5.46 10.45 7.15
C ASP A 8 6.18 9.41 6.29
N LEU A 9 5.48 8.89 5.30
CA LEU A 9 6.04 7.90 4.39
C LEU A 9 7.25 8.44 3.63
N ASP A 10 7.17 9.68 3.12
CA ASP A 10 8.26 10.28 2.36
C ASP A 10 9.51 10.46 3.20
N GLY A 11 9.37 10.90 4.44
CA GLY A 11 10.51 11.03 5.36
C GLY A 11 11.20 9.72 5.64
N VAL A 12 10.43 8.65 5.82
CA VAL A 12 10.98 7.31 6.03
C VAL A 12 11.71 6.84 4.79
N CYS A 13 11.12 7.00 3.61
CA CYS A 13 11.76 6.62 2.35
C CYS A 13 13.04 7.41 2.08
N GLN A 14 13.08 8.69 2.43
CA GLN A 14 14.29 9.50 2.34
C GLN A 14 15.42 8.96 3.23
N ARG A 15 15.08 8.57 4.46
CA ARG A 15 16.06 7.99 5.38
C ARG A 15 16.59 6.65 4.88
N ILE A 16 15.72 5.83 4.31
CA ILE A 16 16.11 4.55 3.71
C ILE A 16 17.05 4.80 2.53
N TYR A 17 16.72 5.76 1.67
CA TYR A 17 17.56 6.12 0.52
C TYR A 17 18.98 6.51 0.96
N ARG A 18 19.08 7.37 1.97
CA ARG A 18 20.39 7.81 2.49
C ARG A 18 21.20 6.66 3.08
N THR A 19 20.53 5.68 3.68
CA THR A 19 21.19 4.55 4.32
C THR A 19 21.72 3.52 3.30
N LEU A 20 21.06 3.43 2.15
CA LEU A 20 21.45 2.46 1.12
C LEU A 20 22.75 2.88 0.43
N LYS A 21 23.55 1.88 0.06
CA LYS A 21 24.68 2.07 -0.82
C LYS A 21 24.18 2.33 -2.25
N PRO A 22 24.98 3.02 -3.10
CA PRO A 22 24.63 3.16 -4.52
C PRO A 22 24.32 1.78 -5.12
N GLY A 23 23.23 1.68 -5.86
CA GLY A 23 22.76 0.42 -6.41
C GLY A 23 22.02 -0.48 -5.43
N GLY A 24 21.90 -0.09 -4.16
CA GLY A 24 21.17 -0.85 -3.16
C GLY A 24 19.68 -0.95 -3.45
N LEU A 25 19.07 -2.05 -3.04
CA LEU A 25 17.67 -2.34 -3.29
C LEU A 25 16.80 -2.02 -2.08
N PHE A 26 15.62 -1.47 -2.34
CA PHE A 26 14.56 -1.31 -1.37
C PHE A 26 13.34 -2.10 -1.88
N LEU A 27 13.06 -3.20 -1.19
CA LEU A 27 11.89 -4.05 -1.48
C LEU A 27 10.90 -3.86 -0.35
N PHE A 28 9.67 -3.48 -0.70
CA PHE A 28 8.66 -3.33 0.34
C PHE A 28 7.28 -3.70 -0.19
N ASN A 29 6.40 -4.00 0.74
CA ASN A 29 4.97 -4.06 0.49
C ASN A 29 4.26 -3.05 1.40
N ILE A 30 3.15 -2.53 0.91
CA ILE A 30 2.29 -1.60 1.65
C ILE A 30 0.86 -1.94 1.27
N GLU A 31 -0.09 -1.68 2.16
CA GLU A 31 -1.49 -1.87 1.78
C GLU A 31 -1.83 -0.99 0.60
N HIS A 32 -2.47 -1.59 -0.41
CA HIS A 32 -2.79 -0.90 -1.65
C HIS A 32 -3.73 0.28 -1.36
N PRO A 33 -3.61 1.41 -2.10
CA PRO A 33 -4.51 2.54 -1.90
C PRO A 33 -6.00 2.21 -2.02
N THR A 34 -6.38 1.25 -2.86
CA THR A 34 -7.79 0.82 -2.92
C THR A 34 -8.22 0.13 -1.64
N PHE A 35 -7.32 -0.53 -0.94
CA PHE A 35 -7.64 -1.17 0.34
C PHE A 35 -7.75 -0.12 1.44
N THR A 36 -6.77 0.77 1.58
CA THR A 36 -6.80 1.80 2.63
C THR A 36 -7.93 2.81 2.43
N ALA A 37 -8.36 3.05 1.19
CA ALA A 37 -9.49 3.92 0.89
C ALA A 37 -10.85 3.21 1.00
N GLY A 38 -10.88 1.91 1.27
CA GLY A 38 -12.11 1.15 1.44
C GLY A 38 -12.94 1.65 2.62
N VAL A 39 -14.24 1.74 2.46
CA VAL A 39 -15.15 2.15 3.53
C VAL A 39 -15.08 1.12 4.65
N ASN A 40 -14.64 1.55 5.84
CA ASN A 40 -14.36 0.70 6.99
C ASN A 40 -13.42 -0.48 6.66
N GLN A 41 -12.77 -0.46 5.50
CA GLN A 41 -11.93 -1.55 4.98
C GLN A 41 -12.65 -2.90 5.04
N GLN A 42 -13.91 -2.90 4.64
CA GLN A 42 -14.77 -4.08 4.62
C GLN A 42 -15.59 -4.12 3.33
N PHE A 43 -15.96 -5.33 2.92
CA PHE A 43 -16.93 -5.49 1.85
C PHE A 43 -18.31 -5.03 2.30
N ALA A 44 -19.05 -4.41 1.39
CA ALA A 44 -20.44 -4.07 1.63
C ALA A 44 -21.31 -5.34 1.63
N ALA A 45 -22.55 -5.21 2.13
CA ALA A 45 -23.49 -6.33 2.19
C ALA A 45 -23.79 -6.95 0.82
N ASP A 46 -23.68 -6.16 -0.25
CA ASP A 46 -23.88 -6.63 -1.63
C ASP A 46 -22.62 -7.30 -2.23
N GLY A 47 -21.56 -7.41 -1.46
CA GLY A 47 -20.31 -8.04 -1.91
C GLY A 47 -19.37 -7.11 -2.67
N THR A 48 -19.68 -5.83 -2.80
CA THR A 48 -18.78 -4.85 -3.42
C THR A 48 -17.79 -4.30 -2.40
N TRP A 49 -16.70 -3.70 -2.92
CA TRP A 49 -15.70 -3.02 -2.10
C TRP A 49 -15.82 -1.52 -2.35
N PRO A 50 -16.58 -0.79 -1.51
CA PRO A 50 -16.74 0.65 -1.70
C PRO A 50 -15.49 1.40 -1.31
N VAL A 51 -15.12 2.38 -2.14
CA VAL A 51 -13.97 3.25 -1.93
C VAL A 51 -14.49 4.66 -1.69
N THR A 52 -13.91 5.36 -0.73
CA THR A 52 -14.29 6.72 -0.41
C THR A 52 -13.07 7.60 -0.22
N ASP A 53 -13.20 8.86 -0.62
CA ASP A 53 -12.19 9.90 -0.37
C ASP A 53 -10.78 9.49 -0.81
N TYR A 54 -10.69 8.84 -1.97
CA TYR A 54 -9.41 8.30 -2.48
C TYR A 54 -8.33 9.37 -2.59
N TYR A 55 -8.69 10.58 -3.02
CA TYR A 55 -7.72 11.65 -3.23
C TYR A 55 -7.43 12.48 -1.97
N TYR A 56 -8.00 12.09 -0.83
CA TYR A 56 -7.73 12.73 0.45
C TYR A 56 -6.82 11.82 1.28
N PRO A 57 -5.50 12.02 1.23
CA PRO A 57 -4.58 11.21 2.03
C PRO A 57 -4.69 11.57 3.51
N GLY A 58 -4.21 10.68 4.34
CA GLY A 58 -4.15 10.91 5.77
C GLY A 58 -4.69 9.76 6.59
N GLU A 59 -4.98 10.04 7.84
CA GLU A 59 -5.38 9.02 8.80
C GLU A 59 -6.72 8.38 8.46
N ARG A 60 -6.74 7.05 8.51
CA ARG A 60 -7.95 6.24 8.41
C ARG A 60 -8.01 5.31 9.60
N THR A 61 -9.16 5.26 10.25
CA THR A 61 -9.39 4.40 11.41
C THR A 61 -10.28 3.25 11.02
N THR A 62 -9.88 2.03 11.41
CA THR A 62 -10.67 0.82 11.17
C THR A 62 -10.75 0.01 12.45
N ASP A 63 -11.75 -0.89 12.55
CA ASP A 63 -11.85 -1.84 13.63
C ASP A 63 -11.25 -3.17 13.20
N PHE A 64 -10.34 -3.70 14.02
CA PHE A 64 -9.74 -5.00 13.80
C PHE A 64 -9.82 -5.81 15.09
N LEU A 65 -10.58 -6.91 15.06
CA LEU A 65 -10.79 -7.79 16.21
C LEU A 65 -11.24 -7.03 17.47
N GLY A 66 -12.11 -6.04 17.31
CA GLY A 66 -12.62 -5.25 18.42
C GLY A 66 -11.74 -4.09 18.85
N TYR A 67 -10.59 -3.90 18.21
CA TYR A 67 -9.67 -2.80 18.48
C TYR A 67 -9.67 -1.79 17.34
N GLU A 68 -9.59 -0.52 17.71
CA GLU A 68 -9.43 0.57 16.75
C GLU A 68 -7.99 0.60 16.26
N VAL A 69 -7.81 0.54 14.94
CA VAL A 69 -6.50 0.58 14.30
C VAL A 69 -6.43 1.80 13.40
N LYS A 70 -5.36 2.57 13.53
CA LYS A 70 -5.09 3.74 12.68
C LYS A 70 -4.10 3.38 11.59
N LYS A 71 -4.45 3.75 10.37
CA LYS A 71 -3.59 3.60 9.21
C LYS A 71 -3.54 4.92 8.47
N TYR A 72 -2.57 5.08 7.59
CA TYR A 72 -2.44 6.30 6.81
C TYR A 72 -2.60 5.96 5.33
N HIS A 73 -3.62 6.54 4.74
CA HIS A 73 -3.90 6.38 3.32
C HIS A 73 -3.01 7.31 2.51
N HIS A 74 -2.39 6.76 1.48
CA HIS A 74 -1.65 7.51 0.48
C HIS A 74 -2.17 7.10 -0.89
N THR A 75 -2.23 8.04 -1.83
CA THR A 75 -2.59 7.68 -3.20
C THR A 75 -1.44 6.93 -3.86
N LEU A 76 -1.74 6.21 -4.93
CA LEU A 76 -0.69 5.53 -5.70
C LEU A 76 0.34 6.53 -6.24
N THR A 77 -0.12 7.70 -6.69
CA THR A 77 0.76 8.79 -7.12
C THR A 77 1.74 9.18 -6.03
N GLN A 78 1.25 9.36 -4.80
CA GLN A 78 2.12 9.73 -3.68
C GLN A 78 3.18 8.68 -3.38
N ILE A 79 2.78 7.40 -3.40
CA ILE A 79 3.71 6.30 -3.13
C ILE A 79 4.80 6.23 -4.19
N LEU A 80 4.42 6.17 -5.45
CA LEU A 80 5.38 5.96 -6.54
C LEU A 80 6.16 7.20 -6.89
N ASN A 81 5.50 8.35 -7.04
CA ASN A 81 6.19 9.58 -7.34
C ASN A 81 7.03 10.09 -6.18
N GLY A 82 6.63 9.77 -4.96
CA GLY A 82 7.45 10.05 -3.78
C GLY A 82 8.82 9.38 -3.87
N LEU A 83 8.85 8.12 -4.27
CA LEU A 83 10.11 7.39 -4.49
C LEU A 83 10.95 8.03 -5.61
N LEU A 84 10.31 8.36 -6.72
CA LEU A 84 11.00 8.96 -7.86
C LEU A 84 11.63 10.31 -7.51
N LYS A 85 10.92 11.14 -6.74
CA LYS A 85 11.42 12.45 -6.32
C LYS A 85 12.63 12.35 -5.41
N ILE A 86 12.70 11.30 -4.59
CA ILE A 86 13.84 11.05 -3.71
C ILE A 86 15.09 10.65 -4.50
N GLY A 87 14.90 9.99 -5.64
CA GLY A 87 15.98 9.53 -6.50
C GLY A 87 15.98 8.03 -6.76
N PHE A 88 15.00 7.30 -6.23
CA PHE A 88 14.87 5.87 -6.53
C PHE A 88 14.53 5.63 -7.99
N VAL A 89 15.08 4.55 -8.53
CA VAL A 89 14.63 3.97 -9.79
C VAL A 89 13.67 2.85 -9.46
N ILE A 90 12.42 2.98 -9.89
CA ILE A 90 11.42 1.93 -9.67
C ILE A 90 11.61 0.86 -10.74
N GLU A 91 11.90 -0.36 -10.32
CA GLU A 91 12.18 -1.47 -11.23
C GLU A 91 10.98 -2.38 -11.43
N ALA A 92 10.12 -2.49 -10.43
CA ALA A 92 8.94 -3.33 -10.52
C ALA A 92 7.87 -2.84 -9.54
N VAL A 93 6.62 -2.93 -9.96
CA VAL A 93 5.45 -2.67 -9.13
C VAL A 93 4.48 -3.82 -9.37
N GLU A 94 3.99 -4.43 -8.30
CA GLU A 94 3.05 -5.53 -8.40
C GLU A 94 1.90 -5.35 -7.42
N GLU A 95 0.69 -5.42 -7.95
CA GLU A 95 -0.51 -5.54 -7.14
C GLU A 95 -0.67 -7.01 -6.81
N ALA A 96 -0.42 -7.39 -5.56
CA ALA A 96 -0.42 -8.79 -5.16
C ALA A 96 -1.81 -9.42 -5.37
N MET A 97 -1.79 -10.62 -5.92
CA MET A 97 -2.99 -11.39 -6.21
C MET A 97 -2.82 -12.80 -5.62
N PRO A 98 -3.91 -13.45 -5.17
CA PRO A 98 -3.79 -14.82 -4.69
C PRO A 98 -3.16 -15.74 -5.74
N PRO A 99 -2.34 -16.73 -5.34
CA PRO A 99 -1.81 -17.72 -6.27
C PRO A 99 -2.93 -18.41 -7.04
N ALA A 100 -2.64 -18.82 -8.28
CA ALA A 100 -3.66 -19.37 -9.19
C ALA A 100 -4.45 -20.53 -8.56
N GLN A 101 -3.78 -21.39 -7.80
CA GLN A 101 -4.44 -22.55 -7.16
C GLN A 101 -5.41 -22.17 -6.04
N TRP A 102 -5.36 -20.94 -5.55
CA TRP A 102 -6.21 -20.48 -4.44
C TRP A 102 -7.31 -19.50 -4.86
N ARG A 103 -7.31 -19.06 -6.14
CA ARG A 103 -8.24 -18.00 -6.60
C ARG A 103 -9.70 -18.38 -6.47
N ASP A 104 -10.05 -19.63 -6.74
CA ASP A 104 -11.43 -20.10 -6.59
C ASP A 104 -11.90 -20.16 -5.14
N GLN A 105 -10.97 -20.28 -4.20
CA GLN A 105 -11.25 -20.34 -2.78
C GLN A 105 -11.23 -18.96 -2.13
N MET A 106 -10.72 -17.95 -2.85
CA MET A 106 -10.59 -16.57 -2.37
C MET A 106 -11.22 -15.58 -3.35
N PRO A 107 -12.51 -15.75 -3.68
CA PRO A 107 -13.16 -14.93 -4.70
C PRO A 107 -13.19 -13.44 -4.32
N GLU A 108 -13.28 -13.13 -3.03
CA GLU A 108 -13.31 -11.74 -2.57
C GLU A 108 -11.97 -11.04 -2.79
N GLU A 109 -10.87 -11.76 -2.65
CA GLU A 109 -9.53 -11.19 -2.88
C GLU A 109 -9.24 -10.93 -4.36
N MET A 110 -10.07 -11.46 -5.26
CA MET A 110 -9.97 -11.16 -6.69
C MET A 110 -10.70 -9.88 -7.09
N LYS A 111 -11.48 -9.28 -6.18
CA LYS A 111 -12.27 -8.08 -6.47
C LYS A 111 -11.45 -6.79 -6.37
N ARG A 112 -10.37 -6.82 -5.59
CA ARG A 112 -9.49 -5.67 -5.42
C ARG A 112 -8.13 -6.12 -4.89
N PRO A 113 -7.03 -5.40 -5.20
CA PRO A 113 -5.75 -5.71 -4.58
C PRO A 113 -5.75 -5.27 -3.12
N MET A 114 -5.14 -6.07 -2.24
CA MET A 114 -4.94 -5.72 -0.84
C MET A 114 -3.57 -5.11 -0.61
N MET A 115 -2.55 -5.64 -1.29
CA MET A 115 -1.16 -5.24 -1.09
C MET A 115 -0.53 -4.77 -2.39
N LEU A 116 0.36 -3.80 -2.26
CA LEU A 116 1.21 -3.28 -3.33
C LEU A 116 2.66 -3.63 -3.00
N LEU A 117 3.33 -4.29 -3.93
CA LEU A 117 4.75 -4.61 -3.80
C LEU A 117 5.56 -3.72 -4.73
N VAL A 118 6.66 -3.18 -4.22
CA VAL A 118 7.52 -2.29 -5.00
C VAL A 118 8.97 -2.72 -4.83
N ARG A 119 9.67 -2.77 -5.97
CA ARG A 119 11.12 -2.94 -6.02
C ARG A 119 11.72 -1.65 -6.54
N ALA A 120 12.55 -1.03 -5.72
CA ALA A 120 13.21 0.22 -6.07
C ALA A 120 14.72 0.10 -5.82
N ARG A 121 15.50 0.80 -6.63
CA ARG A 121 16.95 0.81 -6.54
C ARG A 121 17.44 2.23 -6.33
N LYS A 122 18.45 2.39 -5.47
CA LYS A 122 19.12 3.67 -5.30
C LYS A 122 19.90 3.99 -6.58
N GLY A 123 19.46 5.04 -7.23
CA GLY A 123 20.04 5.51 -8.47
C GLY A 123 21.35 6.28 -8.31
#